data_9e8e5d76ce546e541e123d46fd103c57
#
_entry.id   9e8e5d76ce546e541e123d46fd103c57
#
_cell.length_a   1.000
_cell.length_b   1.000
_cell.length_c   1.000
_cell.angle_alpha   90.00
_cell.angle_beta   90.00
_cell.angle_gamma   90.00
#
_symmetry.space_group_name_H-M   'P 1'
#
loop_
_entity.id
_entity.type
_entity.pdbx_description
1 polymer ?
#
loop_
_entity_poly.entity_id
_entity_poly.type
_entity_poly.pdbx_seq_one_letter_code
_entity_poly.pdbx_strand_id
1 'polypeptide(L)'
;MEDVRIRGSISSAGFPDGNRFVIGYWLDSPIGEFGDVMWGTSEGKKILLARSERIVNFVSAIYDFDEVRIGDLQIVSRGRSTYAMGFGLDIALNGGRIRGIIPP
;
A
#
# COMPACT_ATOMS: atom_id res chain seq x y z
N MET A 1 5.10 -0.44 25.51
CA MET A 1 5.15 -0.93 24.11
C MET A 1 6.03 0.00 23.29
N GLU A 2 6.73 -0.57 22.36
CA GLU A 2 7.60 0.22 21.50
C GLU A 2 6.85 0.73 20.28
N ASP A 3 7.22 1.91 19.84
CA ASP A 3 6.73 2.47 18.59
C ASP A 3 7.36 1.74 17.40
N VAL A 4 6.60 1.66 16.32
CA VAL A 4 7.05 1.07 15.08
C VAL A 4 7.54 2.19 14.16
N ARG A 5 8.81 2.13 13.78
CA ARG A 5 9.39 3.10 12.84
C ARG A 5 9.16 2.65 11.40
N ILE A 6 8.70 3.58 10.60
CA ILE A 6 8.49 3.36 9.17
C ILE A 6 9.06 4.51 8.36
N ARG A 7 9.51 4.20 7.16
CA ARG A 7 9.97 5.19 6.19
C ARG A 7 9.60 4.71 4.80
N GLY A 8 8.95 5.58 4.05
CA GLY A 8 8.54 5.22 2.71
C GLY A 8 7.78 6.34 2.03
N SER A 9 6.97 5.96 1.07
CA SER A 9 6.13 6.88 0.32
C SER A 9 4.72 6.33 0.17
N ILE A 10 3.76 7.24 0.14
CA ILE A 10 2.37 6.91 -0.16
C ILE A 10 1.95 7.76 -1.34
N SER A 11 1.39 7.10 -2.34
CA SER A 11 0.80 7.75 -3.50
C SER A 11 -0.67 7.35 -3.58
N SER A 12 -1.56 8.31 -3.81
CA SER A 12 -2.98 8.01 -3.90
C SER A 12 -3.66 8.80 -5.01
N ALA A 13 -4.66 8.19 -5.62
CA ALA A 13 -5.52 8.87 -6.59
C ALA A 13 -6.89 8.23 -6.63
N GLY A 14 -7.92 9.09 -6.81
CA GLY A 14 -9.25 8.66 -7.16
C GLY A 14 -9.44 8.78 -8.67
N PHE A 15 -10.26 7.91 -9.23
CA PHE A 15 -10.54 7.85 -10.66
C PHE A 15 -12.02 8.18 -10.92
N PRO A 16 -12.36 8.63 -12.15
CA PRO A 16 -13.73 9.02 -12.47
C PRO A 16 -14.78 7.92 -12.31
N ASP A 17 -14.36 6.65 -12.36
CA ASP A 17 -15.25 5.51 -12.17
C ASP A 17 -15.57 5.23 -10.69
N GLY A 18 -15.00 6.01 -9.76
CA GLY A 18 -15.22 5.85 -8.33
C GLY A 18 -14.22 4.96 -7.63
N ASN A 19 -13.30 4.34 -8.34
CA ASN A 19 -12.21 3.58 -7.73
C ASN A 19 -11.12 4.52 -7.20
N ARG A 20 -10.52 4.12 -6.08
CA ARG A 20 -9.41 4.84 -5.47
C ARG A 20 -8.30 3.87 -5.13
N PHE A 21 -7.07 4.24 -5.45
CA PHE A 21 -5.91 3.43 -5.15
C PHE A 21 -4.92 4.20 -4.28
N VAL A 22 -4.35 3.50 -3.31
CA VAL A 22 -3.26 4.00 -2.48
C VAL A 22 -2.12 3.01 -2.59
N ILE A 23 -0.99 3.44 -3.12
CA ILE A 23 0.20 2.62 -3.23
C ILE A 23 1.15 3.01 -2.10
N GLY A 24 1.48 2.06 -1.24
CA GLY A 24 2.50 2.21 -0.22
C GLY A 24 3.80 1.55 -0.65
N TYR A 25 4.91 2.26 -0.53
CA TYR A 25 6.24 1.70 -0.72
C TYR A 25 7.08 2.04 0.49
N TRP A 26 7.45 1.01 1.24
CA TRP A 26 8.09 1.14 2.53
C TRP A 26 9.53 0.67 2.46
N LEU A 27 10.46 1.61 2.53
CA LEU A 27 11.90 1.35 2.49
C LEU A 27 12.40 0.76 3.80
N ASP A 28 11.77 1.13 4.90
CA ASP A 28 12.19 0.72 6.22
C ASP A 28 10.96 0.43 7.08
N SER A 29 10.89 -0.77 7.61
CA SER A 29 9.80 -1.21 8.47
C SER A 29 10.25 -2.41 9.30
N PRO A 30 9.48 -2.82 10.34
CA PRO A 30 9.81 -4.02 11.11
C PRO A 30 9.88 -5.31 10.29
N ILE A 31 9.25 -5.36 9.13
CA ILE A 31 9.29 -6.53 8.25
C ILE A 31 10.20 -6.33 7.03
N GLY A 32 11.00 -5.25 7.02
CA GLY A 32 11.89 -4.91 5.93
C GLY A 32 11.23 -4.05 4.87
N GLU A 33 11.81 -4.05 3.68
CA GLU A 33 11.28 -3.31 2.54
C GLU A 33 10.11 -4.06 1.93
N PHE A 34 9.01 -3.33 1.66
CA PHE A 34 7.85 -3.91 0.99
C PHE A 34 6.97 -2.85 0.36
N GLY A 35 6.07 -3.29 -0.50
CA GLY A 35 5.02 -2.44 -1.06
C GLY A 35 3.65 -3.12 -0.93
N ASP A 36 2.62 -2.31 -0.95
CA ASP A 36 1.24 -2.77 -0.93
C ASP A 36 0.33 -1.82 -1.70
N VAL A 37 -0.85 -2.30 -2.08
CA VAL A 37 -1.88 -1.47 -2.69
C VAL A 37 -3.15 -1.60 -1.88
N MET A 38 -3.70 -0.46 -1.48
CA MET A 38 -5.02 -0.38 -0.86
C MET A 38 -5.99 0.14 -1.92
N TRP A 39 -7.01 -0.64 -2.20
CA TRP A 39 -7.99 -0.33 -3.23
C TRP A 39 -9.36 -0.07 -2.59
N GLY A 40 -9.87 1.15 -2.76
CA GLY A 40 -11.25 1.47 -2.47
C GLY A 40 -12.07 1.34 -3.74
N THR A 41 -12.97 0.37 -3.78
CA THR A 41 -13.80 0.15 -4.96
C THR A 41 -14.87 1.22 -5.08
N SER A 42 -15.43 1.37 -6.29
CA SER A 42 -16.55 2.28 -6.54
C SER A 42 -17.78 1.97 -5.67
N GLU A 43 -17.86 0.77 -5.12
CA GLU A 43 -18.94 0.33 -4.24
C GLU A 43 -18.63 0.54 -2.75
N GLY A 44 -17.45 1.09 -2.43
CA GLY A 44 -17.05 1.38 -1.06
C GLY A 44 -16.34 0.23 -0.35
N LYS A 45 -16.00 -0.84 -1.06
CA LYS A 45 -15.26 -1.97 -0.50
C LYS A 45 -13.78 -1.64 -0.41
N LYS A 46 -13.13 -2.04 0.67
CA LYS A 46 -11.70 -1.85 0.89
C LYS A 46 -10.96 -3.16 0.70
N ILE A 47 -10.05 -3.19 -0.27
CA ILE A 47 -9.28 -4.38 -0.63
C ILE A 47 -7.80 -4.10 -0.45
N LEU A 48 -7.10 -5.00 0.24
CA LEU A 48 -5.64 -4.99 0.33
C LEU A 48 -5.06 -5.96 -0.69
N LEU A 49 -4.11 -5.47 -1.49
CA LEU A 49 -3.34 -6.28 -2.43
C LEU A 49 -1.89 -6.34 -1.92
N ALA A 50 -1.36 -7.52 -1.74
CA ALA A 50 -0.01 -7.72 -1.20
C ALA A 50 0.64 -8.98 -1.76
N ARG A 51 1.97 -9.06 -1.65
CA ARG A 51 2.73 -10.20 -2.16
C ARG A 51 2.77 -11.38 -1.20
N SER A 52 2.58 -11.15 0.08
CA SER A 52 2.74 -12.21 1.07
C SER A 52 1.81 -12.02 2.25
N GLU A 53 1.56 -13.11 2.94
CA GLU A 53 0.78 -13.11 4.17
C GLU A 53 1.44 -12.26 5.27
N ARG A 54 2.78 -12.23 5.31
CA ARG A 54 3.51 -11.42 6.28
C ARG A 54 3.21 -9.94 6.11
N ILE A 55 3.15 -9.45 4.86
CA ILE A 55 2.77 -8.06 4.56
C ILE A 55 1.32 -7.82 4.97
N VAL A 56 0.42 -8.73 4.63
CA VAL A 56 -0.99 -8.63 5.00
C VAL A 56 -1.15 -8.50 6.51
N ASN A 57 -0.47 -9.34 7.28
CA ASN A 57 -0.57 -9.31 8.73
C ASN A 57 -0.08 -7.99 9.32
N PHE A 58 1.01 -7.46 8.78
CA PHE A 58 1.56 -6.19 9.24
C PHE A 58 0.61 -5.02 8.92
N VAL A 59 0.16 -4.92 7.68
CA VAL A 59 -0.71 -3.82 7.24
C VAL A 59 -2.09 -3.91 7.87
N SER A 60 -2.64 -5.11 8.02
CA SER A 60 -3.95 -5.32 8.64
C SER A 60 -3.97 -5.04 10.14
N ALA A 61 -2.81 -5.01 10.78
CA ALA A 61 -2.70 -4.59 12.17
C ALA A 61 -2.87 -3.07 12.32
N ILE A 62 -2.72 -2.32 11.23
CA ILE A 62 -2.78 -0.86 11.22
C ILE A 62 -4.10 -0.36 10.60
N TYR A 63 -4.57 -1.02 9.56
CA TYR A 63 -5.75 -0.65 8.78
C TYR A 63 -6.73 -1.80 8.65
N ASP A 64 -8.01 -1.48 8.55
CA ASP A 64 -9.07 -2.47 8.33
C ASP A 64 -9.37 -2.63 6.84
N PHE A 65 -9.58 -3.88 6.43
CA PHE A 65 -9.95 -4.22 5.05
C PHE A 65 -11.13 -5.16 5.02
N ASP A 66 -11.96 -5.04 3.98
CA ASP A 66 -13.07 -5.97 3.74
C ASP A 66 -12.60 -7.25 3.05
N GLU A 67 -11.53 -7.15 2.28
CA GLU A 67 -10.97 -8.26 1.53
C GLU A 67 -9.45 -8.11 1.43
N VAL A 68 -8.76 -9.25 1.37
CA VAL A 68 -7.32 -9.31 1.16
C VAL A 68 -7.03 -10.25 0.02
N ARG A 69 -6.14 -9.84 -0.90
CA ARG A 69 -5.67 -10.70 -2.00
C ARG A 69 -4.16 -10.77 -1.96
N ILE A 70 -3.64 -11.99 -2.01
CA ILE A 70 -2.20 -12.25 -2.01
C ILE A 70 -1.82 -12.80 -3.39
N GLY A 71 -0.80 -12.23 -4.01
CA GLY A 71 -0.36 -12.66 -5.32
C GLY A 71 0.82 -11.83 -5.82
N ASP A 72 1.15 -11.98 -7.09
CA ASP A 72 2.23 -11.22 -7.69
C ASP A 72 1.88 -9.74 -7.75
N LEU A 73 2.72 -8.95 -7.10
CA LEU A 73 2.59 -7.51 -7.07
C LEU A 73 3.99 -6.91 -7.11
N GLN A 74 4.24 -6.03 -8.08
CA GLN A 74 5.49 -5.30 -8.18
C GLN A 74 5.23 -3.84 -7.92
N ILE A 75 6.01 -3.25 -7.03
CA ILE A 75 5.96 -1.83 -6.71
C ILE A 75 7.33 -1.23 -6.95
N VAL A 76 7.37 -0.19 -7.77
CA VAL A 76 8.60 0.52 -8.10
C VAL A 76 8.40 1.99 -7.80
N SER A 77 9.33 2.57 -7.05
CA SER A 77 9.32 4.00 -6.75
C SER A 77 10.48 4.67 -7.48
N ARG A 78 10.18 5.73 -8.25
CA ARG A 78 11.17 6.53 -8.98
C ARG A 78 10.87 8.00 -8.79
N GLY A 79 11.70 8.71 -8.02
CA GLY A 79 11.46 10.10 -7.70
C GLY A 79 10.13 10.26 -6.98
N ARG A 80 9.20 11.00 -7.55
CA ARG A 80 7.86 11.20 -7.00
C ARG A 80 6.81 10.25 -7.56
N SER A 81 7.20 9.41 -8.50
CA SER A 81 6.27 8.48 -9.13
C SER A 81 6.40 7.10 -8.52
N THR A 82 5.28 6.46 -8.30
CA THR A 82 5.21 5.09 -7.82
C THR A 82 4.33 4.29 -8.76
N TYR A 83 4.82 3.11 -9.13
CA TYR A 83 4.17 2.22 -10.08
C TYR A 83 3.80 0.93 -9.38
N ALA A 84 2.59 0.46 -9.62
CA ALA A 84 2.14 -0.83 -9.12
C ALA A 84 1.62 -1.67 -10.26
N MET A 85 2.11 -2.90 -10.36
CA MET A 85 1.74 -3.87 -11.40
C MET A 85 1.41 -5.20 -10.74
N GLY A 86 0.28 -5.76 -11.09
CA GLY A 86 -0.20 -7.03 -10.56
C GLY A 86 -1.70 -7.04 -10.42
N PHE A 87 -2.28 -8.23 -10.24
CA PHE A 87 -3.73 -8.41 -10.08
C PHE A 87 -4.55 -7.81 -11.23
N GLY A 88 -3.98 -7.77 -12.44
CA GLY A 88 -4.62 -7.13 -13.59
C GLY A 88 -4.54 -5.60 -13.58
N LEU A 89 -3.80 -5.01 -12.67
CA LEU A 89 -3.64 -3.57 -12.53
C LEU A 89 -2.29 -3.11 -13.05
N ASP A 90 -2.27 -1.90 -13.62
CA ASP A 90 -1.07 -1.21 -14.03
C ASP A 90 -1.28 0.26 -13.68
N ILE A 91 -0.75 0.68 -12.55
CA ILE A 91 -1.04 1.97 -11.95
C ILE A 91 0.23 2.78 -11.80
N ALA A 92 0.17 4.05 -12.20
CA ALA A 92 1.24 5.01 -11.98
C ALA A 92 0.66 6.21 -11.21
N LEU A 93 1.22 6.50 -10.04
CA LEU A 93 0.77 7.59 -9.20
C LEU A 93 1.94 8.49 -8.79
N ASN A 94 1.64 9.77 -8.62
CA ASN A 94 2.56 10.70 -7.98
C ASN A 94 2.19 10.84 -6.52
N GLY A 95 3.19 10.93 -5.63
CA GLY A 95 2.90 11.03 -4.22
C GLY A 95 4.03 11.63 -3.41
N GLY A 96 3.76 11.80 -2.14
CA GLY A 96 4.69 12.34 -1.16
C GLY A 96 5.43 11.25 -0.38
N ARG A 97 6.46 11.68 0.34
CA ARG A 97 7.20 10.81 1.25
C ARG A 97 6.61 10.89 2.64
N ILE A 98 6.59 9.76 3.32
CA ILE A 98 6.19 9.68 4.71
C ILE A 98 7.33 9.14 5.55
N ARG A 99 7.58 9.82 6.66
CA ARG A 99 8.41 9.34 7.76
C ARG A 99 7.59 9.43 9.02
N GLY A 100 7.68 8.41 9.85
CA GLY A 100 6.92 8.50 11.07
C GLY A 100 7.12 7.34 12.00
N ILE A 101 6.37 7.42 13.08
CA ILE A 101 6.26 6.39 14.08
C ILE A 101 4.79 6.04 14.17
N ILE A 102 4.50 4.75 14.03
CA ILE A 102 3.15 4.25 14.20
C ILE A 102 3.00 3.87 15.68
N PRO A 103 2.06 4.47 16.42
CA PRO A 103 1.80 4.09 17.81
C PRO A 103 1.39 2.63 17.91
N PRO A 104 1.78 1.95 18.95
CA PRO A 104 1.39 0.55 19.16
C PRO A 104 -0.12 0.36 19.39
#